data_62ae1f3d9af9d26957dcc012e73c175e
#
_entry.id   62ae1f3d9af9d26957dcc012e73c175e
#
_cell.length_a   1.000
_cell.length_b   1.000
_cell.length_c   1.000
_cell.angle_alpha   90.00
_cell.angle_beta   90.00
_cell.angle_gamma   90.00
#
_symmetry.space_group_name_H-M   'P 1'
#
loop_
_entity.id
_entity.type
_entity.pdbx_description
1 polymer ?
#
loop_
_entity_poly.entity_id
_entity_poly.type
_entity_poly.pdbx_seq_one_letter_code
_entity_poly.pdbx_strand_id
1 'polypeptide(L)'
;MGCGTQKKALPMECGTQKKELPYGMWNTKKALPMVVNYTKWERKLLYRINENRDAKYGEKEGSRKRKAAALFCAVLFCLSAFPSLAENTNTGTTSAENTNAGTASAENANASATNSAGSNPTWDLEDNRISFYEVPELVEHYSSIAEMEKDILSESTKGIHGVKDAVKEQREDILDALSENINALKDERDSTEDKTVKEALTKEISKLEKVKNSKRILPGLDSSLVEVNAALTELGKTDKEMTKAEKKAEKAVRSQFVSGKAVLSDAMQNLLFSYAQTENTENVLEKRVSLMNRSLEKVKKEMSLGKATANDVTAAELSVKSAESDLKKMRNGLDTMKRNIGLSLGWHMNTYQNITIDPIPDFPRDFLNGRNQETDYQAVLARNGEYGEILREKEKNITGWTEKKQRKAEKAESIRSSLKALWENIERKSLSLKQAESTATLANLKKERAARMEAQGLIGRVDAEGMELDALSSENSYEEARLEYNQAVFRYEEAVNKGILSLD
;
A
#
# COMPACT_ATOMS: atom_id res chain seq x y z
N MET A 1 33.61 64.42 8.86
CA MET A 1 33.01 64.59 7.54
C MET A 1 32.03 63.44 7.39
N GLY A 2 30.76 63.48 7.57
CA GLY A 2 29.78 64.51 7.25
C GLY A 2 28.81 63.92 6.25
N CYS A 3 27.56 64.00 6.57
CA CYS A 3 26.34 63.83 5.82
C CYS A 3 25.76 62.37 5.85
N GLY A 4 24.63 62.11 6.41
CA GLY A 4 23.41 62.89 6.69
C GLY A 4 22.37 62.68 5.61
N THR A 5 21.22 62.21 6.01
CA THR A 5 19.85 62.43 5.46
C THR A 5 19.09 61.13 5.26
N GLN A 6 17.93 60.98 5.67
CA GLN A 6 16.72 61.59 6.09
C GLN A 6 15.58 60.55 5.88
N LYS A 7 14.84 60.29 6.92
CA LYS A 7 13.58 59.51 6.94
C LYS A 7 12.50 60.29 6.21
N LYS A 8 11.66 59.63 5.43
CA LYS A 8 10.29 60.11 5.14
C LYS A 8 9.27 59.06 5.56
N ALA A 9 8.50 59.43 6.57
CA ALA A 9 7.29 58.76 6.95
C ALA A 9 6.14 59.35 6.13
N LEU A 10 5.12 58.56 5.83
CA LEU A 10 3.79 58.97 5.34
C LEU A 10 2.72 58.20 6.08
N PRO A 11 1.53 58.79 6.29
CA PRO A 11 0.69 58.51 7.43
C PRO A 11 -0.39 57.46 7.21
N MET A 12 -0.83 56.88 8.34
CA MET A 12 -2.05 56.11 8.49
C MET A 12 -3.29 56.99 8.30
N GLU A 13 -4.23 56.52 7.50
CA GLU A 13 -5.63 56.96 7.64
C GLU A 13 -6.50 55.76 8.05
N CYS A 14 -7.15 55.99 9.19
CA CYS A 14 -8.09 55.13 9.84
C CYS A 14 -9.49 55.54 9.31
N GLY A 15 -10.21 54.59 8.71
CA GLY A 15 -11.57 54.80 8.22
C GLY A 15 -12.49 53.67 8.68
N THR A 16 -13.05 53.83 9.90
CA THR A 16 -14.14 53.02 10.42
C THR A 16 -15.47 53.40 9.75
N GLN A 17 -16.15 52.46 9.12
CA GLN A 17 -17.60 52.55 8.95
C GLN A 17 -18.27 51.24 9.37
N LYS A 18 -18.96 51.31 10.50
CA LYS A 18 -19.98 50.35 10.92
C LYS A 18 -21.21 50.53 10.04
N LYS A 19 -21.71 49.44 9.43
CA LYS A 19 -23.11 49.33 9.01
C LYS A 19 -23.74 48.14 9.71
N GLU A 20 -24.73 48.46 10.54
CA GLU A 20 -25.63 47.51 11.16
C GLU A 20 -26.54 46.85 10.14
N LEU A 21 -26.80 45.55 10.32
CA LEU A 21 -27.83 44.81 9.61
C LEU A 21 -28.72 44.08 10.61
N PRO A 22 -30.02 43.94 10.32
CA PRO A 22 -31.05 43.62 11.30
C PRO A 22 -31.16 42.11 11.58
N TYR A 23 -31.69 41.82 12.75
CA TYR A 23 -32.10 40.52 13.27
C TYR A 23 -33.08 39.79 12.34
N GLY A 24 -32.85 38.50 12.11
CA GLY A 24 -33.89 37.62 11.62
C GLY A 24 -33.41 36.21 11.25
N MET A 25 -33.86 35.25 12.03
CA MET A 25 -34.05 33.83 11.73
C MET A 25 -32.85 32.85 11.79
N TRP A 26 -32.90 32.08 12.83
CA TRP A 26 -32.28 30.79 13.01
C TRP A 26 -32.62 29.80 11.89
N ASN A 27 -31.67 29.21 11.24
CA ASN A 27 -31.65 27.75 11.01
C ASN A 27 -30.35 27.24 10.40
N THR A 28 -29.98 26.01 10.84
CA THR A 28 -29.12 24.99 10.23
C THR A 28 -27.59 25.17 10.21
N LYS A 29 -26.99 24.30 10.99
CA LYS A 29 -25.60 23.84 10.98
C LYS A 29 -24.97 23.91 9.60
N LYS A 30 -24.05 24.83 9.37
CA LYS A 30 -23.04 24.74 8.30
C LYS A 30 -21.69 24.49 8.96
N ALA A 31 -21.18 23.29 8.74
CA ALA A 31 -19.78 22.98 9.00
C ALA A 31 -18.91 23.96 8.20
N LEU A 32 -17.92 24.55 8.85
CA LEU A 32 -16.91 25.39 8.23
C LEU A 32 -16.15 24.56 7.18
N PRO A 33 -15.99 25.01 5.93
CA PRO A 33 -15.13 24.33 4.99
C PRO A 33 -13.68 24.55 5.41
N MET A 34 -12.97 23.45 5.76
CA MET A 34 -11.52 23.46 5.79
C MET A 34 -11.02 23.90 4.41
N VAL A 35 -10.29 25.00 4.36
CA VAL A 35 -9.61 25.45 3.16
C VAL A 35 -8.41 24.54 2.95
N VAL A 36 -8.59 23.49 2.14
CA VAL A 36 -7.51 22.62 1.68
C VAL A 36 -6.81 23.35 0.54
N ASN A 37 -5.56 23.74 0.76
CA ASN A 37 -4.70 24.29 -0.29
C ASN A 37 -4.25 23.20 -1.24
N TYR A 38 -5.03 23.00 -2.31
CA TYR A 38 -4.65 22.12 -3.40
C TYR A 38 -3.44 22.66 -4.16
N THR A 39 -2.48 21.80 -4.49
CA THR A 39 -1.36 22.14 -5.36
C THR A 39 -1.88 22.48 -6.77
N LYS A 40 -1.09 23.23 -7.55
CA LYS A 40 -1.44 23.64 -8.92
C LYS A 40 -1.70 22.42 -9.83
N TRP A 41 -1.14 21.27 -9.48
CA TRP A 41 -1.28 20.01 -10.23
C TRP A 41 -2.60 19.29 -9.92
N GLU A 42 -3.00 19.23 -8.65
CA GLU A 42 -4.28 18.66 -8.21
C GLU A 42 -5.48 19.42 -8.79
N ARG A 43 -5.40 20.76 -8.87
CA ARG A 43 -6.41 21.57 -9.54
C ARG A 43 -6.52 21.27 -11.04
N LYS A 44 -5.40 21.02 -11.72
CA LYS A 44 -5.40 20.64 -13.14
C LYS A 44 -5.98 19.23 -13.37
N LEU A 45 -5.75 18.30 -12.46
CA LEU A 45 -6.30 16.95 -12.51
C LEU A 45 -7.83 16.98 -12.31
N LEU A 46 -8.30 17.72 -11.32
CA LEU A 46 -9.73 17.91 -11.05
C LEU A 46 -10.45 18.62 -12.21
N TYR A 47 -9.79 19.56 -12.87
CA TYR A 47 -10.36 20.27 -14.05
C TYR A 47 -10.47 19.33 -15.26
N ARG A 48 -9.46 18.51 -15.56
CA ARG A 48 -9.51 17.51 -16.63
C ARG A 48 -10.52 16.38 -16.37
N ILE A 49 -10.70 15.97 -15.12
CA ILE A 49 -11.73 14.99 -14.74
C ILE A 49 -13.14 15.57 -14.95
N ASN A 50 -13.32 16.89 -14.73
CA ASN A 50 -14.61 17.56 -14.96
C ASN A 50 -14.90 17.84 -16.44
N GLU A 51 -13.92 18.24 -17.25
CA GLU A 51 -14.12 18.52 -18.69
C GLU A 51 -14.47 17.28 -19.53
N ASN A 52 -13.89 16.12 -19.20
CA ASN A 52 -14.25 14.85 -19.86
C ASN A 52 -15.63 14.31 -19.45
N ARG A 53 -16.28 14.93 -18.48
CA ARG A 53 -17.51 14.47 -17.86
C ARG A 53 -18.79 14.99 -18.54
N ASP A 54 -18.74 16.20 -19.10
CA ASP A 54 -19.92 16.86 -19.65
C ASP A 54 -20.21 16.49 -21.11
N ALA A 55 -19.29 15.79 -21.76
CA ALA A 55 -19.37 15.53 -23.20
C ALA A 55 -19.99 14.17 -23.59
N LYS A 56 -20.26 13.21 -22.70
CA LYS A 56 -20.56 11.84 -23.17
C LYS A 56 -21.57 10.95 -22.45
N TYR A 57 -22.11 11.25 -21.25
CA TYR A 57 -22.98 10.28 -20.59
C TYR A 57 -24.15 10.90 -19.80
N GLY A 58 -25.36 10.35 -20.00
CA GLY A 58 -26.60 10.74 -19.34
C GLY A 58 -26.65 10.42 -17.83
N GLU A 59 -27.53 11.10 -17.13
CA GLU A 59 -27.61 11.29 -15.67
C GLU A 59 -27.63 10.04 -14.75
N LYS A 60 -27.82 8.83 -15.25
CA LYS A 60 -27.98 7.64 -14.39
C LYS A 60 -26.66 6.92 -14.00
N GLU A 61 -25.59 7.05 -14.76
CA GLU A 61 -24.28 6.42 -14.46
C GLU A 61 -23.40 7.24 -13.51
N GLY A 62 -23.65 8.52 -13.35
CA GLY A 62 -22.85 9.44 -12.54
C GLY A 62 -22.80 9.13 -11.03
N SER A 63 -23.75 8.37 -10.48
CA SER A 63 -23.84 8.09 -9.05
C SER A 63 -22.84 7.01 -8.55
N ARG A 64 -22.59 5.97 -9.35
CA ARG A 64 -21.66 4.89 -8.98
C ARG A 64 -20.19 5.32 -9.11
N LYS A 65 -19.86 6.05 -10.18
CA LYS A 65 -18.49 6.59 -10.39
C LYS A 65 -18.11 7.67 -9.36
N ARG A 66 -19.09 8.42 -8.83
CA ARG A 66 -18.87 9.37 -7.72
C ARG A 66 -18.52 8.67 -6.40
N LYS A 67 -19.12 7.51 -6.12
CA LYS A 67 -18.82 6.73 -4.92
C LYS A 67 -17.43 6.10 -4.98
N ALA A 68 -16.99 5.62 -6.15
CA ALA A 68 -15.66 5.04 -6.34
C ALA A 68 -14.54 6.09 -6.21
N ALA A 69 -14.70 7.28 -6.81
CA ALA A 69 -13.72 8.37 -6.68
C ALA A 69 -13.67 8.93 -5.25
N ALA A 70 -14.80 8.99 -4.54
CA ALA A 70 -14.86 9.43 -3.15
C ALA A 70 -14.20 8.41 -2.20
N LEU A 71 -14.32 7.10 -2.46
CA LEU A 71 -13.63 6.05 -1.70
C LEU A 71 -12.11 6.09 -1.92
N PHE A 72 -11.65 6.31 -3.14
CA PHE A 72 -10.22 6.43 -3.45
C PHE A 72 -9.59 7.65 -2.76
N CYS A 73 -10.30 8.80 -2.74
CA CYS A 73 -9.88 9.96 -1.97
C CYS A 73 -9.95 9.72 -0.45
N ALA A 74 -10.92 8.96 0.05
CA ALA A 74 -11.05 8.66 1.47
C ALA A 74 -9.92 7.75 1.98
N VAL A 75 -9.48 6.76 1.19
CA VAL A 75 -8.34 5.89 1.52
C VAL A 75 -7.03 6.68 1.56
N LEU A 76 -6.81 7.58 0.59
CA LEU A 76 -5.65 8.48 0.61
C LEU A 76 -5.71 9.49 1.76
N PHE A 77 -6.91 9.93 2.17
CA PHE A 77 -7.09 10.88 3.27
C PHE A 77 -6.89 10.24 4.66
N CYS A 78 -7.24 8.96 4.82
CA CYS A 78 -6.97 8.21 6.06
C CYS A 78 -5.47 7.98 6.30
N LEU A 79 -4.66 7.92 5.24
CA LEU A 79 -3.22 7.73 5.33
C LEU A 79 -2.45 9.02 5.68
N SER A 80 -3.05 10.21 5.41
CA SER A 80 -2.41 11.51 5.69
C SER A 80 -2.80 12.16 7.01
N ALA A 81 -3.71 11.57 7.79
CA ALA A 81 -4.29 12.17 9.00
C ALA A 81 -3.63 11.72 10.32
N PHE A 82 -2.46 11.08 10.28
CA PHE A 82 -1.71 10.83 11.49
C PHE A 82 -0.71 11.97 11.75
N PRO A 83 -0.97 12.83 12.77
CA PRO A 83 0.08 13.70 13.25
C PRO A 83 1.17 12.82 13.85
N SER A 84 2.41 13.01 13.37
CA SER A 84 3.59 12.45 14.01
C SER A 84 3.58 12.87 15.49
N LEU A 85 3.43 11.91 16.39
CA LEU A 85 3.57 12.06 17.84
C LEU A 85 5.05 12.21 18.26
N ALA A 86 5.84 12.87 17.45
CA ALA A 86 7.23 13.17 17.71
C ALA A 86 7.43 14.67 17.88
N GLU A 87 6.89 15.23 18.94
CA GLU A 87 7.40 16.52 19.49
C GLU A 87 6.90 16.68 20.93
N ASN A 88 7.76 16.36 21.88
CA ASN A 88 8.10 17.14 23.08
C ASN A 88 8.73 16.25 24.15
N THR A 89 10.04 16.09 24.11
CA THR A 89 10.84 15.98 25.34
C THR A 89 12.17 16.66 25.08
N ASN A 90 12.15 17.97 25.33
CA ASN A 90 13.37 18.74 25.48
C ASN A 90 13.62 18.87 26.98
N THR A 91 14.61 18.17 27.53
CA THR A 91 15.25 18.53 28.77
C THR A 91 16.69 18.03 28.82
N GLY A 92 17.62 18.95 28.80
CA GLY A 92 18.78 18.97 29.70
C GLY A 92 19.94 18.04 29.37
N THR A 93 20.86 18.55 28.58
CA THR A 93 22.27 18.16 28.59
C THR A 93 22.92 18.25 29.97
N THR A 94 23.55 17.18 30.43
CA THR A 94 24.77 17.28 31.24
C THR A 94 25.75 16.16 30.86
N SER A 95 26.92 16.62 30.50
CA SER A 95 28.13 15.83 30.20
C SER A 95 28.63 15.10 31.43
N ALA A 96 29.07 13.87 31.28
CA ALA A 96 30.10 13.29 32.16
C ALA A 96 30.77 12.06 31.50
N GLU A 97 32.05 12.11 31.60
CA GLU A 97 33.16 11.32 31.09
C GLU A 97 33.08 9.79 31.24
N ASN A 98 33.66 9.22 30.25
CA ASN A 98 34.42 8.00 30.02
C ASN A 98 34.93 7.22 31.24
N THR A 99 34.63 5.92 31.33
CA THR A 99 35.60 4.87 31.74
C THR A 99 35.17 3.47 31.28
N ASN A 100 36.17 2.71 30.91
CA ASN A 100 36.24 1.43 30.24
C ASN A 100 35.82 0.23 31.10
N ALA A 101 35.53 -0.86 30.39
CA ALA A 101 35.80 -2.29 30.62
C ALA A 101 34.69 -3.16 31.20
N GLY A 102 34.43 -4.25 30.52
CA GLY A 102 33.83 -5.45 31.07
C GLY A 102 33.04 -6.29 30.05
N THR A 103 33.76 -7.16 29.34
CA THR A 103 33.21 -8.27 28.54
C THR A 103 32.39 -9.22 29.36
N ALA A 104 31.16 -9.51 29.01
CA ALA A 104 30.45 -10.70 29.39
C ALA A 104 29.67 -11.26 28.21
N SER A 105 29.99 -12.50 27.88
CA SER A 105 29.40 -13.33 26.84
C SER A 105 27.92 -13.57 27.13
N ALA A 106 27.06 -13.32 26.17
CA ALA A 106 25.71 -13.84 26.14
C ALA A 106 25.59 -14.84 24.98
N GLU A 107 25.17 -16.04 25.36
CA GLU A 107 25.03 -17.20 24.48
C GLU A 107 24.02 -16.99 23.38
N ASN A 108 24.44 -17.46 22.22
CA ASN A 108 23.67 -17.54 20.96
C ASN A 108 22.41 -18.39 21.11
N ALA A 109 21.25 -17.81 20.90
CA ALA A 109 20.12 -18.52 20.39
C ALA A 109 20.03 -18.19 18.85
N ASN A 110 20.74 -19.02 18.11
CA ASN A 110 20.79 -18.95 16.65
C ASN A 110 19.53 -19.60 16.08
N ALA A 111 18.47 -18.84 15.82
CA ALA A 111 17.40 -19.26 14.94
C ALA A 111 17.83 -18.94 13.51
N SER A 112 18.41 -19.94 12.88
CA SER A 112 18.83 -19.96 11.48
C SER A 112 17.59 -19.79 10.59
N ALA A 113 17.32 -18.58 10.11
CA ALA A 113 16.46 -18.36 8.97
C ALA A 113 17.26 -18.76 7.72
N THR A 114 17.23 -20.04 7.39
CA THR A 114 17.73 -20.55 6.12
C THR A 114 16.85 -19.99 5.00
N ASN A 115 17.38 -19.05 4.25
CA ASN A 115 16.89 -18.70 2.94
C ASN A 115 16.96 -19.91 2.01
N SER A 116 15.94 -20.74 1.99
CA SER A 116 15.70 -21.72 0.93
C SER A 116 15.00 -20.98 -0.23
N ALA A 117 15.79 -20.48 -1.15
CA ALA A 117 15.31 -20.16 -2.50
C ALA A 117 14.76 -21.45 -3.12
N GLY A 118 13.43 -21.59 -3.23
CA GLY A 118 12.91 -22.71 -3.98
C GLY A 118 11.57 -23.33 -3.55
N SER A 119 10.71 -22.65 -2.82
CA SER A 119 9.26 -22.90 -2.84
C SER A 119 8.57 -21.62 -2.43
N ASN A 120 7.70 -21.11 -3.30
CA ASN A 120 6.78 -20.06 -2.84
C ASN A 120 6.07 -20.63 -1.62
N PRO A 121 6.15 -19.97 -0.44
CA PRO A 121 5.35 -20.38 0.68
C PRO A 121 3.89 -20.34 0.20
N THR A 122 3.17 -21.43 0.37
CA THR A 122 1.72 -21.45 0.16
C THR A 122 1.13 -20.69 1.34
N TRP A 123 0.91 -19.38 1.16
CA TRP A 123 0.24 -18.55 2.15
C TRP A 123 -1.22 -19.01 2.27
N ASP A 124 -1.67 -19.21 3.48
CA ASP A 124 -3.08 -19.47 3.76
C ASP A 124 -3.78 -18.11 3.97
N LEU A 125 -4.38 -17.60 2.90
CA LEU A 125 -5.03 -16.29 2.88
C LEU A 125 -6.37 -16.26 3.65
N GLU A 126 -6.82 -17.38 4.21
CA GLU A 126 -8.11 -17.51 4.91
C GLU A 126 -7.97 -17.73 6.43
N ASP A 127 -6.76 -17.76 6.97
CA ASP A 127 -6.48 -18.15 8.35
C ASP A 127 -6.64 -17.03 9.40
N ASN A 128 -7.12 -15.85 9.01
CA ASN A 128 -7.21 -14.65 9.86
C ASN A 128 -5.86 -14.17 10.46
N ARG A 129 -4.75 -14.53 9.83
CA ARG A 129 -3.41 -14.03 10.19
C ARG A 129 -2.92 -13.10 9.08
N ILE A 130 -2.15 -12.10 9.47
CA ILE A 130 -1.48 -11.19 8.54
C ILE A 130 0.01 -11.26 8.81
N SER A 131 0.73 -11.93 7.92
CA SER A 131 2.18 -11.90 7.89
C SER A 131 2.68 -10.71 7.05
N PHE A 132 3.81 -10.15 7.43
CA PHE A 132 4.39 -8.99 6.74
C PHE A 132 4.63 -9.23 5.22
N TYR A 133 5.09 -10.43 4.86
CA TYR A 133 5.36 -10.78 3.46
C TYR A 133 4.13 -11.23 2.67
N GLU A 134 3.01 -11.48 3.34
CA GLU A 134 1.74 -11.88 2.73
C GLU A 134 0.93 -10.68 2.22
N VAL A 135 1.18 -9.49 2.74
CA VAL A 135 0.43 -8.27 2.40
C VAL A 135 0.29 -8.03 0.89
N PRO A 136 1.31 -8.19 0.03
CA PRO A 136 1.14 -8.03 -1.41
C PRO A 136 0.11 -8.98 -2.02
N GLU A 137 0.07 -10.25 -1.58
CA GLU A 137 -0.90 -11.24 -2.05
C GLU A 137 -2.32 -10.94 -1.56
N LEU A 138 -2.47 -10.52 -0.29
CA LEU A 138 -3.75 -10.07 0.25
C LEU A 138 -4.30 -8.86 -0.52
N VAL A 139 -3.44 -7.90 -0.84
CA VAL A 139 -3.82 -6.73 -1.66
C VAL A 139 -4.23 -7.15 -3.07
N GLU A 140 -3.52 -8.11 -3.68
CA GLU A 140 -3.81 -8.58 -5.03
C GLU A 140 -5.18 -9.26 -5.12
N HIS A 141 -5.60 -9.99 -4.09
CA HIS A 141 -6.77 -10.86 -4.16
C HIS A 141 -8.01 -10.32 -3.43
N TYR A 142 -7.85 -9.64 -2.30
CA TYR A 142 -8.94 -9.32 -1.37
C TYR A 142 -9.16 -7.82 -1.14
N SER A 143 -8.23 -6.95 -1.55
CA SER A 143 -8.41 -5.51 -1.36
C SER A 143 -9.59 -4.96 -2.15
N SER A 144 -10.14 -3.84 -1.69
CA SER A 144 -11.18 -3.10 -2.42
C SER A 144 -10.72 -2.67 -3.84
N ILE A 145 -9.42 -2.51 -4.05
CA ILE A 145 -8.82 -2.24 -5.38
C ILE A 145 -8.93 -3.48 -6.26
N ALA A 146 -8.72 -4.68 -5.71
CA ALA A 146 -8.85 -5.93 -6.44
C ALA A 146 -10.32 -6.22 -6.81
N GLU A 147 -11.27 -5.93 -5.93
CA GLU A 147 -12.70 -6.02 -6.24
C GLU A 147 -13.10 -5.05 -7.35
N MET A 148 -12.66 -3.80 -7.27
CA MET A 148 -12.91 -2.79 -8.30
C MET A 148 -12.30 -3.19 -9.65
N GLU A 149 -11.12 -3.78 -9.67
CA GLU A 149 -10.51 -4.33 -10.89
C GLU A 149 -11.39 -5.42 -11.50
N LYS A 150 -11.88 -6.38 -10.70
CA LYS A 150 -12.78 -7.46 -11.17
C LYS A 150 -14.08 -6.90 -11.75
N ASP A 151 -14.67 -5.91 -11.09
CA ASP A 151 -15.91 -5.28 -11.56
C ASP A 151 -15.72 -4.54 -12.89
N ILE A 152 -14.67 -3.72 -13.00
CA ILE A 152 -14.36 -2.98 -14.22
C ILE A 152 -13.97 -3.94 -15.36
N LEU A 153 -13.23 -5.00 -15.05
CA LEU A 153 -12.88 -6.02 -16.03
C LEU A 153 -14.14 -6.71 -16.56
N SER A 154 -15.02 -7.16 -15.67
CA SER A 154 -16.32 -7.76 -16.03
C SER A 154 -17.15 -6.81 -16.89
N GLU A 155 -17.28 -5.55 -16.51
CA GLU A 155 -18.06 -4.56 -17.28
C GLU A 155 -17.42 -4.25 -18.65
N SER A 156 -16.08 -4.13 -18.71
CA SER A 156 -15.36 -3.80 -19.95
C SER A 156 -15.37 -4.95 -20.97
N THR A 157 -15.44 -6.19 -20.51
CA THR A 157 -15.46 -7.37 -21.38
C THR A 157 -16.88 -7.84 -21.72
N LYS A 158 -17.91 -7.46 -20.94
CA LYS A 158 -19.31 -7.89 -21.12
C LYS A 158 -19.85 -7.66 -22.52
N GLY A 159 -19.59 -6.48 -23.11
CA GLY A 159 -20.01 -6.17 -24.47
C GLY A 159 -19.29 -7.03 -25.52
N ILE A 160 -18.03 -7.33 -25.30
CA ILE A 160 -17.20 -8.17 -26.19
C ILE A 160 -17.70 -9.62 -26.11
N HIS A 161 -18.00 -10.13 -24.90
CA HIS A 161 -18.56 -11.48 -24.70
C HIS A 161 -19.90 -11.62 -25.42
N GLY A 162 -20.84 -10.66 -25.27
CA GLY A 162 -22.13 -10.72 -25.94
C GLY A 162 -22.03 -10.79 -27.47
N VAL A 163 -21.11 -10.01 -28.07
CA VAL A 163 -20.87 -10.08 -29.52
C VAL A 163 -20.21 -11.40 -29.90
N LYS A 164 -19.25 -11.90 -29.11
CA LYS A 164 -18.56 -13.17 -29.36
C LYS A 164 -19.53 -14.35 -29.29
N ASP A 165 -20.43 -14.36 -28.31
CA ASP A 165 -21.45 -15.41 -28.18
C ASP A 165 -22.42 -15.38 -29.37
N ALA A 166 -22.91 -14.20 -29.78
CA ALA A 166 -23.77 -14.05 -30.96
C ALA A 166 -23.06 -14.50 -32.27
N VAL A 167 -21.79 -14.17 -32.43
CA VAL A 167 -20.97 -14.64 -33.58
C VAL A 167 -20.80 -16.17 -33.56
N LYS A 168 -20.61 -16.74 -32.39
CA LYS A 168 -20.50 -18.18 -32.22
C LYS A 168 -21.82 -18.90 -32.53
N GLU A 169 -22.92 -18.42 -32.00
CA GLU A 169 -24.27 -18.91 -32.26
C GLU A 169 -24.59 -18.88 -33.77
N GLN A 170 -24.43 -17.73 -34.42
CA GLN A 170 -24.65 -17.62 -35.87
C GLN A 170 -23.78 -18.59 -36.67
N ARG A 171 -22.53 -18.81 -36.25
CA ARG A 171 -21.65 -19.76 -36.91
C ARG A 171 -22.09 -21.20 -36.71
N GLU A 172 -22.55 -21.57 -35.51
CA GLU A 172 -23.10 -22.89 -35.20
C GLU A 172 -24.37 -23.14 -36.01
N ASP A 173 -25.29 -22.19 -36.10
CA ASP A 173 -26.50 -22.29 -36.92
C ASP A 173 -26.21 -22.60 -38.39
N ILE A 174 -25.24 -21.90 -38.99
CA ILE A 174 -24.82 -22.16 -40.39
C ILE A 174 -24.19 -23.54 -40.53
N LEU A 175 -23.37 -23.99 -39.56
CA LEU A 175 -22.74 -25.29 -39.58
C LEU A 175 -23.74 -26.44 -39.40
N ASP A 176 -24.78 -26.24 -38.60
CA ASP A 176 -25.85 -27.22 -38.38
C ASP A 176 -26.71 -27.32 -39.62
N ALA A 177 -27.14 -26.21 -40.23
CA ALA A 177 -27.85 -26.22 -41.50
C ALA A 177 -27.07 -26.90 -42.63
N LEU A 178 -25.75 -26.66 -42.71
CA LEU A 178 -24.89 -27.40 -43.67
C LEU A 178 -24.85 -28.91 -43.37
N SER A 179 -24.85 -29.26 -42.10
CA SER A 179 -24.81 -30.66 -41.67
C SER A 179 -26.10 -31.40 -42.01
N GLU A 180 -27.24 -30.77 -41.77
CA GLU A 180 -28.56 -31.30 -42.15
C GLU A 180 -28.66 -31.49 -43.65
N ASN A 181 -28.27 -30.49 -44.47
CA ASN A 181 -28.23 -30.61 -45.90
C ASN A 181 -27.30 -31.73 -46.41
N ILE A 182 -26.13 -31.90 -45.84
CA ILE A 182 -25.17 -32.98 -46.16
C ILE A 182 -25.83 -34.34 -45.84
N ASN A 183 -26.49 -34.47 -44.72
CA ASN A 183 -27.17 -35.75 -44.35
C ASN A 183 -28.33 -36.04 -45.27
N ALA A 184 -29.18 -35.09 -45.59
CA ALA A 184 -30.27 -35.27 -46.54
C ALA A 184 -29.81 -35.71 -47.91
N LEU A 185 -28.72 -35.10 -48.43
CA LEU A 185 -28.10 -35.52 -49.72
C LEU A 185 -27.43 -36.89 -49.63
N LYS A 186 -26.96 -37.33 -48.51
CA LYS A 186 -26.41 -38.67 -48.28
C LYS A 186 -27.57 -39.72 -48.30
N ASP A 187 -28.66 -39.43 -47.67
CA ASP A 187 -29.84 -40.32 -47.66
C ASP A 187 -30.43 -40.44 -49.06
N GLU A 188 -30.54 -39.33 -49.82
CA GLU A 188 -30.99 -39.33 -51.19
C GLU A 188 -30.04 -40.11 -52.10
N ARG A 189 -28.74 -39.93 -51.96
CA ARG A 189 -27.69 -40.72 -52.69
C ARG A 189 -27.85 -42.19 -52.42
N ASP A 190 -28.08 -42.60 -51.19
CA ASP A 190 -28.08 -44.01 -50.79
C ASP A 190 -29.41 -44.69 -51.20
N SER A 191 -30.49 -43.94 -51.36
CA SER A 191 -31.79 -44.39 -51.80
C SER A 191 -31.97 -44.47 -53.33
N THR A 192 -31.18 -43.77 -54.11
CA THR A 192 -31.26 -43.76 -55.58
C THR A 192 -30.56 -44.98 -56.23
N GLU A 193 -31.09 -45.52 -57.32
CA GLU A 193 -30.46 -46.59 -58.08
C GLU A 193 -29.66 -46.06 -59.28
N ASP A 194 -29.92 -44.83 -59.75
CA ASP A 194 -29.27 -44.25 -60.92
C ASP A 194 -27.83 -43.85 -60.56
N LYS A 195 -26.88 -44.44 -61.27
CA LYS A 195 -25.47 -44.25 -61.11
C LYS A 195 -25.01 -42.81 -61.41
N THR A 196 -25.65 -42.15 -62.38
CA THR A 196 -25.29 -40.75 -62.77
C THR A 196 -25.73 -39.75 -61.68
N VAL A 197 -26.89 -40.03 -61.09
CA VAL A 197 -27.42 -39.21 -59.95
C VAL A 197 -26.56 -39.43 -58.73
N LYS A 198 -26.15 -40.68 -58.42
CA LYS A 198 -25.23 -40.94 -57.31
C LYS A 198 -23.89 -40.19 -57.45
N GLU A 199 -23.30 -40.17 -58.60
CA GLU A 199 -22.08 -39.43 -58.84
C GLU A 199 -22.25 -37.93 -58.72
N ALA A 200 -23.37 -37.33 -59.16
CA ALA A 200 -23.67 -35.95 -58.99
C ALA A 200 -23.87 -35.54 -57.51
N LEU A 201 -24.64 -36.33 -56.77
CA LEU A 201 -24.86 -36.13 -55.31
C LEU A 201 -23.56 -36.28 -54.53
N THR A 202 -22.70 -37.23 -54.85
CA THR A 202 -21.39 -37.36 -54.23
C THR A 202 -20.50 -36.14 -54.41
N LYS A 203 -20.52 -35.54 -55.60
CA LYS A 203 -19.78 -34.29 -55.88
C LYS A 203 -20.34 -33.11 -55.05
N GLU A 204 -21.66 -33.02 -54.94
CA GLU A 204 -22.31 -31.92 -54.19
C GLU A 204 -22.02 -32.09 -52.67
N ILE A 205 -22.16 -33.27 -52.10
CA ILE A 205 -21.79 -33.59 -50.73
C ILE A 205 -20.31 -33.18 -50.46
N SER A 206 -19.41 -33.52 -51.37
CA SER A 206 -17.98 -33.16 -51.23
C SER A 206 -17.76 -31.64 -51.22
N LYS A 207 -18.52 -30.87 -52.03
CA LYS A 207 -18.46 -29.40 -52.01
C LYS A 207 -18.92 -28.84 -50.65
N LEU A 208 -20.08 -29.28 -50.13
CA LEU A 208 -20.62 -28.85 -48.85
C LEU A 208 -19.69 -29.22 -47.66
N GLU A 209 -19.10 -30.41 -47.66
CA GLU A 209 -18.13 -30.83 -46.64
C GLU A 209 -16.85 -29.97 -46.69
N LYS A 210 -16.40 -29.57 -47.88
CA LYS A 210 -15.27 -28.63 -48.04
C LYS A 210 -15.61 -27.28 -47.47
N VAL A 211 -16.81 -26.72 -47.72
CA VAL A 211 -17.28 -25.45 -47.19
C VAL A 211 -17.38 -25.51 -45.66
N LYS A 212 -18.02 -26.55 -45.10
CA LYS A 212 -18.17 -26.78 -43.66
C LYS A 212 -16.81 -26.78 -42.93
N ASN A 213 -15.79 -27.39 -43.52
CA ASN A 213 -14.48 -27.56 -42.91
C ASN A 213 -13.49 -26.43 -43.26
N SER A 214 -13.87 -25.50 -44.11
CA SER A 214 -12.98 -24.43 -44.58
C SER A 214 -12.86 -23.28 -43.58
N LYS A 215 -11.62 -22.78 -43.42
CA LYS A 215 -11.30 -21.57 -42.66
C LYS A 215 -10.96 -20.39 -43.59
N ARG A 216 -11.18 -20.53 -44.88
CA ARG A 216 -10.85 -19.52 -45.90
C ARG A 216 -11.84 -19.62 -47.07
N ILE A 217 -11.98 -18.53 -47.82
CA ILE A 217 -12.78 -18.53 -49.04
C ILE A 217 -12.22 -19.51 -50.07
N LEU A 218 -13.04 -20.43 -50.51
CA LEU A 218 -12.68 -21.45 -51.49
C LEU A 218 -13.01 -20.99 -52.89
N PRO A 219 -12.12 -21.16 -53.88
CA PRO A 219 -12.42 -20.90 -55.30
C PRO A 219 -13.28 -22.00 -55.91
N GLY A 220 -14.06 -21.69 -56.95
CA GLY A 220 -14.82 -22.65 -57.75
C GLY A 220 -16.08 -23.23 -57.10
N LEU A 221 -16.65 -22.51 -56.14
CA LEU A 221 -17.96 -22.83 -55.55
C LEU A 221 -19.08 -22.17 -56.36
N ASP A 222 -20.28 -22.76 -56.31
CA ASP A 222 -21.50 -22.16 -56.82
C ASP A 222 -21.89 -20.91 -56.01
N SER A 223 -22.65 -19.99 -56.59
CA SER A 223 -22.92 -18.64 -56.00
C SER A 223 -23.45 -18.73 -54.55
N SER A 224 -24.38 -19.63 -54.28
CA SER A 224 -24.96 -19.83 -52.95
C SER A 224 -23.93 -20.35 -51.93
N LEU A 225 -23.05 -21.28 -52.33
CA LEU A 225 -22.00 -21.81 -51.49
C LEU A 225 -20.85 -20.81 -51.28
N VAL A 226 -20.64 -19.90 -52.26
CA VAL A 226 -19.69 -18.78 -52.09
C VAL A 226 -20.13 -17.86 -50.96
N GLU A 227 -21.42 -17.49 -50.88
CA GLU A 227 -21.96 -16.62 -49.82
C GLU A 227 -21.86 -17.30 -48.43
N VAL A 228 -22.23 -18.56 -48.32
CA VAL A 228 -22.11 -19.36 -47.05
C VAL A 228 -20.65 -19.49 -46.63
N ASN A 229 -19.75 -19.80 -47.55
CA ASN A 229 -18.32 -19.89 -47.24
C ASN A 229 -17.71 -18.52 -46.86
N ALA A 230 -18.15 -17.44 -47.49
CA ALA A 230 -17.73 -16.10 -47.13
C ALA A 230 -18.23 -15.72 -45.70
N ALA A 231 -19.52 -16.00 -45.41
CA ALA A 231 -20.09 -15.77 -44.07
C ALA A 231 -19.34 -16.53 -42.97
N LEU A 232 -19.11 -17.85 -43.15
CA LEU A 232 -18.35 -18.64 -42.18
C LEU A 232 -16.91 -18.14 -42.00
N THR A 233 -16.28 -17.68 -43.07
CA THR A 233 -14.91 -17.15 -43.02
C THR A 233 -14.89 -15.81 -42.27
N GLU A 234 -15.86 -14.95 -42.51
CA GLU A 234 -15.97 -13.62 -41.84
C GLU A 234 -16.30 -13.77 -40.37
N LEU A 235 -17.27 -14.62 -40.01
CA LEU A 235 -17.58 -14.95 -38.61
C LEU A 235 -16.35 -15.49 -37.88
N GLY A 236 -15.57 -16.36 -38.53
CA GLY A 236 -14.32 -16.88 -37.96
C GLY A 236 -13.21 -15.82 -37.81
N LYS A 237 -13.20 -14.75 -38.62
CA LYS A 237 -12.29 -13.60 -38.44
C LYS A 237 -12.78 -12.73 -37.28
N THR A 238 -14.08 -12.43 -37.23
CA THR A 238 -14.71 -11.62 -36.20
C THR A 238 -14.49 -12.23 -34.82
N ASP A 239 -14.67 -13.55 -34.65
CA ASP A 239 -14.40 -14.26 -33.40
C ASP A 239 -12.92 -14.08 -32.94
N LYS A 240 -11.97 -14.17 -33.87
CA LYS A 240 -10.54 -13.93 -33.55
C LYS A 240 -10.27 -12.46 -33.18
N GLU A 241 -10.92 -11.51 -33.84
CA GLU A 241 -10.78 -10.09 -33.51
C GLU A 241 -11.39 -9.76 -32.16
N MET A 242 -12.56 -10.34 -31.83
CA MET A 242 -13.17 -10.21 -30.51
C MET A 242 -12.27 -10.79 -29.41
N THR A 243 -11.67 -11.96 -29.65
CA THR A 243 -10.71 -12.56 -28.70
C THR A 243 -9.45 -11.70 -28.51
N LYS A 244 -8.98 -11.03 -29.54
CA LYS A 244 -7.85 -10.07 -29.42
C LYS A 244 -8.28 -8.80 -28.67
N ALA A 245 -9.48 -8.30 -28.94
CA ALA A 245 -10.04 -7.13 -28.27
C ALA A 245 -10.25 -7.39 -26.78
N GLU A 246 -10.77 -8.56 -26.43
CA GLU A 246 -10.93 -9.05 -25.04
C GLU A 246 -9.59 -9.04 -24.29
N LYS A 247 -8.57 -9.71 -24.81
CA LYS A 247 -7.22 -9.72 -24.23
C LYS A 247 -6.60 -8.33 -24.12
N LYS A 248 -6.88 -7.45 -25.08
CA LYS A 248 -6.38 -6.07 -25.04
C LYS A 248 -7.10 -5.25 -23.97
N ALA A 249 -8.41 -5.41 -23.83
CA ALA A 249 -9.20 -4.76 -22.78
C ALA A 249 -8.77 -5.24 -21.39
N GLU A 250 -8.64 -6.57 -21.20
CA GLU A 250 -8.13 -7.17 -19.97
C GLU A 250 -6.76 -6.62 -19.60
N LYS A 251 -5.81 -6.62 -20.54
CA LYS A 251 -4.47 -6.07 -20.29
C LYS A 251 -4.49 -4.58 -19.93
N ALA A 252 -5.36 -3.80 -20.58
CA ALA A 252 -5.48 -2.36 -20.30
C ALA A 252 -6.06 -2.10 -18.90
N VAL A 253 -7.09 -2.84 -18.50
CA VAL A 253 -7.68 -2.75 -17.16
C VAL A 253 -6.63 -3.14 -16.11
N ARG A 254 -6.05 -4.34 -16.21
CA ARG A 254 -5.03 -4.80 -15.26
C ARG A 254 -3.87 -3.81 -15.11
N SER A 255 -3.37 -3.23 -16.22
CA SER A 255 -2.25 -2.29 -16.16
C SER A 255 -2.59 -0.98 -15.41
N GLN A 256 -3.88 -0.60 -15.32
CA GLN A 256 -4.30 0.57 -14.55
C GLN A 256 -4.27 0.31 -13.05
N PHE A 257 -4.50 -0.93 -12.63
CA PHE A 257 -4.58 -1.28 -11.21
C PHE A 257 -3.25 -1.72 -10.59
N VAL A 258 -2.29 -2.17 -11.39
CA VAL A 258 -0.97 -2.63 -10.90
C VAL A 258 -0.29 -1.57 -10.02
N SER A 259 -0.26 -0.32 -10.46
CA SER A 259 0.35 0.77 -9.68
C SER A 259 -0.42 1.03 -8.38
N GLY A 260 -1.76 1.02 -8.43
CA GLY A 260 -2.59 1.24 -7.24
C GLY A 260 -2.43 0.14 -6.19
N LYS A 261 -2.37 -1.12 -6.62
CA LYS A 261 -2.13 -2.26 -5.74
C LYS A 261 -0.73 -2.22 -5.12
N ALA A 262 0.30 -1.84 -5.90
CA ALA A 262 1.66 -1.71 -5.38
C ALA A 262 1.74 -0.61 -4.30
N VAL A 263 1.12 0.55 -4.54
CA VAL A 263 1.05 1.65 -3.55
C VAL A 263 0.29 1.22 -2.30
N LEU A 264 -0.83 0.52 -2.45
CA LEU A 264 -1.60 0.03 -1.29
C LEU A 264 -0.80 -1.00 -0.49
N SER A 265 -0.11 -1.93 -1.16
CA SER A 265 0.75 -2.92 -0.51
C SER A 265 1.85 -2.25 0.32
N ASP A 266 2.56 -1.28 -0.25
CA ASP A 266 3.60 -0.52 0.44
C ASP A 266 3.02 0.27 1.63
N ALA A 267 1.88 0.93 1.44
CA ALA A 267 1.19 1.64 2.52
C ALA A 267 0.76 0.70 3.67
N MET A 268 0.27 -0.51 3.36
CA MET A 268 -0.12 -1.48 4.39
C MET A 268 1.10 -2.04 5.12
N GLN A 269 2.20 -2.31 4.45
CA GLN A 269 3.44 -2.75 5.08
C GLN A 269 4.01 -1.65 6.00
N ASN A 270 3.97 -0.39 5.60
CA ASN A 270 4.34 0.74 6.46
C ASN A 270 3.40 0.87 7.68
N LEU A 271 2.10 0.61 7.49
CA LEU A 271 1.14 0.63 8.59
C LEU A 271 1.38 -0.52 9.58
N LEU A 272 1.86 -1.69 9.12
CA LEU A 272 2.28 -2.78 10.00
C LEU A 272 3.50 -2.39 10.86
N PHE A 273 4.48 -1.66 10.31
CA PHE A 273 5.57 -1.11 11.12
C PHE A 273 5.06 -0.16 12.21
N SER A 274 4.14 0.74 11.84
CA SER A 274 3.53 1.68 12.80
C SER A 274 2.70 0.95 13.86
N TYR A 275 2.00 -0.12 13.48
CA TYR A 275 1.26 -0.96 14.41
C TYR A 275 2.21 -1.63 15.43
N ALA A 276 3.28 -2.27 14.96
CA ALA A 276 4.27 -2.93 15.83
C ALA A 276 4.94 -1.93 16.79
N GLN A 277 5.27 -0.71 16.33
CA GLN A 277 5.81 0.35 17.17
C GLN A 277 4.81 0.79 18.24
N THR A 278 3.52 0.94 17.87
CA THR A 278 2.47 1.31 18.81
C THR A 278 2.21 0.20 19.83
N GLU A 279 2.26 -1.08 19.44
CA GLU A 279 2.13 -2.24 20.30
C GLU A 279 3.27 -2.30 21.32
N ASN A 280 4.51 -2.05 20.90
CA ASN A 280 5.64 -1.94 21.84
C ASN A 280 5.43 -0.83 22.87
N THR A 281 4.92 0.33 22.43
CA THR A 281 4.60 1.45 23.32
C THR A 281 3.48 1.08 24.31
N GLU A 282 2.45 0.33 23.87
CA GLU A 282 1.40 -0.19 24.76
C GLU A 282 2.01 -1.06 25.87
N ASN A 283 2.87 -2.01 25.50
CA ASN A 283 3.55 -2.89 26.46
C ASN A 283 4.35 -2.10 27.52
N VAL A 284 5.01 -1.02 27.11
CA VAL A 284 5.72 -0.12 28.04
C VAL A 284 4.76 0.62 28.94
N LEU A 285 3.64 1.12 28.42
CA LEU A 285 2.61 1.80 29.21
C LEU A 285 1.95 0.86 30.22
N GLU A 286 1.72 -0.41 29.88
CA GLU A 286 1.24 -1.43 30.84
C GLU A 286 2.21 -1.61 32.01
N LYS A 287 3.51 -1.76 31.71
CA LYS A 287 4.55 -1.85 32.73
C LYS A 287 4.58 -0.57 33.59
N ARG A 288 4.43 0.61 32.96
CA ARG A 288 4.36 1.90 33.68
C ARG A 288 3.15 1.98 34.62
N VAL A 289 1.96 1.58 34.16
CA VAL A 289 0.76 1.52 35.02
C VAL A 289 0.99 0.60 36.21
N SER A 290 1.58 -0.60 35.97
CA SER A 290 1.93 -1.53 37.04
C SER A 290 2.89 -0.91 38.05
N LEU A 291 3.91 -0.18 37.59
CA LEU A 291 4.87 0.50 38.46
C LEU A 291 4.21 1.61 39.28
N MET A 292 3.36 2.45 38.64
CA MET A 292 2.64 3.52 39.34
C MET A 292 1.67 2.97 40.39
N ASN A 293 1.01 1.83 40.14
CA ASN A 293 0.17 1.15 41.12
C ASN A 293 0.99 0.65 42.30
N ARG A 294 2.17 0.04 42.05
CA ARG A 294 3.09 -0.38 43.16
C ARG A 294 3.54 0.82 43.98
N SER A 295 3.85 1.93 43.33
CA SER A 295 4.22 3.17 44.00
C SER A 295 3.10 3.69 44.90
N LEU A 296 1.85 3.76 44.35
CA LEU A 296 0.67 4.16 45.12
C LEU A 296 0.48 3.30 46.39
N GLU A 297 0.57 1.97 46.28
CA GLU A 297 0.42 1.09 47.44
C GLU A 297 1.52 1.31 48.48
N LYS A 298 2.76 1.58 48.05
CA LYS A 298 3.86 1.96 48.95
C LYS A 298 3.57 3.28 49.67
N VAL A 299 3.10 4.33 48.96
CA VAL A 299 2.76 5.63 49.54
C VAL A 299 1.62 5.50 50.55
N LYS A 300 0.57 4.73 50.24
CA LYS A 300 -0.53 4.44 51.19
C LYS A 300 -0.01 3.78 52.48
N LYS A 301 0.91 2.82 52.36
CA LYS A 301 1.53 2.17 53.49
C LYS A 301 2.40 3.14 54.30
N GLU A 302 3.15 4.04 53.63
CA GLU A 302 3.94 5.07 54.29
C GLU A 302 3.06 6.06 55.00
N MET A 303 1.90 6.44 54.45
CA MET A 303 0.91 7.30 55.11
C MET A 303 0.38 6.62 56.39
N SER A 304 0.08 5.31 56.35
CA SER A 304 -0.35 4.56 57.55
C SER A 304 0.69 4.52 58.66
N LEU A 305 1.98 4.67 58.29
CA LEU A 305 3.10 4.77 59.20
C LEU A 305 3.46 6.23 59.62
N GLY A 306 2.66 7.22 59.16
CA GLY A 306 2.92 8.63 59.41
C GLY A 306 4.12 9.22 58.65
N LYS A 307 4.62 8.53 57.61
CA LYS A 307 5.78 8.92 56.79
C LYS A 307 5.42 9.65 55.49
N ALA A 308 4.16 9.61 55.07
CA ALA A 308 3.64 10.32 53.93
C ALA A 308 2.35 11.06 54.31
N THR A 309 2.00 12.07 53.51
CA THR A 309 0.78 12.89 53.70
C THR A 309 -0.37 12.39 52.80
N ALA A 310 -1.61 12.85 53.11
CA ALA A 310 -2.76 12.60 52.24
C ALA A 310 -2.56 13.20 50.83
N ASN A 311 -1.84 14.34 50.74
CA ASN A 311 -1.52 14.96 49.44
C ASN A 311 -0.59 14.06 48.60
N ASP A 312 0.36 13.36 49.24
CA ASP A 312 1.25 12.41 48.53
C ASP A 312 0.47 11.24 47.94
N VAL A 313 -0.53 10.74 48.68
CA VAL A 313 -1.43 9.67 48.19
C VAL A 313 -2.26 10.20 47.00
N THR A 314 -2.84 11.40 47.13
CA THR A 314 -3.63 12.01 46.04
C THR A 314 -2.78 12.25 44.79
N ALA A 315 -1.52 12.67 44.94
CA ALA A 315 -0.58 12.85 43.80
C ALA A 315 -0.27 11.52 43.14
N ALA A 316 -0.04 10.46 43.90
CA ALA A 316 0.19 9.12 43.38
C ALA A 316 -1.06 8.55 42.65
N GLU A 317 -2.27 8.76 43.20
CA GLU A 317 -3.54 8.37 42.54
C GLU A 317 -3.75 9.11 41.22
N LEU A 318 -3.44 10.41 41.14
CA LEU A 318 -3.48 11.15 39.89
C LEU A 318 -2.49 10.60 38.85
N SER A 319 -1.28 10.22 39.28
CA SER A 319 -0.28 9.63 38.41
C SER A 319 -0.73 8.28 37.83
N VAL A 320 -1.37 7.44 38.63
CA VAL A 320 -1.98 6.18 38.16
C VAL A 320 -3.07 6.47 37.12
N LYS A 321 -4.03 7.35 37.44
CA LYS A 321 -5.12 7.70 36.52
C LYS A 321 -4.62 8.26 35.19
N SER A 322 -3.56 9.08 35.22
CA SER A 322 -2.93 9.60 34.01
C SER A 322 -2.35 8.45 33.18
N ALA A 323 -1.56 7.56 33.78
CA ALA A 323 -0.97 6.42 33.08
C ALA A 323 -2.03 5.47 32.50
N GLU A 324 -3.12 5.20 33.24
CA GLU A 324 -4.26 4.41 32.74
C GLU A 324 -4.98 5.07 31.56
N SER A 325 -5.13 6.40 31.62
CA SER A 325 -5.73 7.16 30.51
C SER A 325 -4.88 7.07 29.25
N ASP A 326 -3.56 7.17 29.38
CA ASP A 326 -2.63 7.07 28.26
C ASP A 326 -2.61 5.66 27.66
N LEU A 327 -2.61 4.62 28.49
CA LEU A 327 -2.75 3.22 28.06
C LEU A 327 -4.07 3.01 27.28
N LYS A 328 -5.19 3.55 27.79
CA LYS A 328 -6.48 3.43 27.11
C LYS A 328 -6.48 4.12 25.74
N LYS A 329 -5.87 5.31 25.62
CA LYS A 329 -5.73 6.01 24.33
C LYS A 329 -4.92 5.15 23.34
N MET A 330 -3.82 4.55 23.81
CA MET A 330 -2.96 3.71 22.98
C MET A 330 -3.70 2.47 22.46
N ARG A 331 -4.45 1.77 23.34
CA ARG A 331 -5.27 0.62 22.95
C ARG A 331 -6.32 0.96 21.91
N ASN A 332 -7.00 2.11 22.06
CA ASN A 332 -7.95 2.60 21.07
C ASN A 332 -7.26 2.91 19.72
N GLY A 333 -6.03 3.43 19.76
CA GLY A 333 -5.21 3.65 18.57
C GLY A 333 -4.88 2.33 17.86
N LEU A 334 -4.42 1.33 18.59
CA LEU A 334 -4.13 -0.01 18.07
C LEU A 334 -5.36 -0.68 17.44
N ASP A 335 -6.52 -0.64 18.12
CA ASP A 335 -7.77 -1.17 17.55
C ASP A 335 -8.13 -0.46 16.24
N THR A 336 -7.96 0.86 16.20
CA THR A 336 -8.21 1.64 14.98
C THR A 336 -7.25 1.25 13.84
N MET A 337 -5.95 1.07 14.14
CA MET A 337 -4.97 0.62 13.15
C MET A 337 -5.30 -0.80 12.66
N LYS A 338 -5.56 -1.74 13.56
CA LYS A 338 -5.95 -3.12 13.25
C LYS A 338 -7.18 -3.16 12.36
N ARG A 339 -8.20 -2.35 12.68
CA ARG A 339 -9.41 -2.21 11.86
C ARG A 339 -9.09 -1.68 10.47
N ASN A 340 -8.26 -0.64 10.36
CA ASN A 340 -7.89 -0.06 9.07
C ASN A 340 -7.10 -1.05 8.20
N ILE A 341 -6.16 -1.78 8.80
CA ILE A 341 -5.42 -2.85 8.12
C ILE A 341 -6.40 -3.91 7.60
N GLY A 342 -7.25 -4.45 8.48
CA GLY A 342 -8.21 -5.49 8.10
C GLY A 342 -9.13 -5.05 6.97
N LEU A 343 -9.76 -3.87 7.08
CA LEU A 343 -10.66 -3.35 6.05
C LEU A 343 -9.96 -3.09 4.71
N SER A 344 -8.73 -2.62 4.73
CA SER A 344 -7.95 -2.36 3.50
C SER A 344 -7.53 -3.65 2.80
N LEU A 345 -7.37 -4.73 3.54
CA LEU A 345 -6.98 -6.04 3.04
C LEU A 345 -8.18 -6.97 2.78
N GLY A 346 -9.42 -6.49 2.93
CA GLY A 346 -10.65 -7.20 2.54
C GLY A 346 -11.45 -7.84 3.66
N TRP A 347 -11.01 -7.73 4.93
CA TRP A 347 -11.84 -8.19 6.05
C TRP A 347 -13.05 -7.28 6.29
N HIS A 348 -14.13 -7.85 6.78
CA HIS A 348 -15.36 -7.10 7.11
C HIS A 348 -15.29 -6.48 8.52
N MET A 349 -16.11 -5.45 8.75
CA MET A 349 -16.22 -4.76 10.05
C MET A 349 -16.52 -5.69 11.23
N ASN A 350 -17.14 -6.84 11.00
CA ASN A 350 -17.50 -7.79 12.05
C ASN A 350 -16.42 -8.85 12.30
N THR A 351 -15.39 -8.95 11.45
CA THR A 351 -14.39 -10.02 11.49
C THR A 351 -12.99 -9.52 11.78
N TYR A 352 -12.70 -8.20 11.61
CA TYR A 352 -11.37 -7.65 11.81
C TYR A 352 -10.82 -7.88 13.22
N GLN A 353 -11.67 -8.03 14.22
CA GLN A 353 -11.25 -8.28 15.61
C GLN A 353 -10.52 -9.62 15.77
N ASN A 354 -10.87 -10.61 14.93
CA ASN A 354 -10.28 -11.94 14.95
C ASN A 354 -8.92 -12.02 14.23
N ILE A 355 -8.50 -10.95 13.56
CA ILE A 355 -7.23 -10.91 12.86
C ILE A 355 -6.08 -10.92 13.87
N THR A 356 -5.06 -11.70 13.60
CA THR A 356 -3.78 -11.68 14.31
C THR A 356 -2.71 -11.12 13.37
N ILE A 357 -1.99 -10.10 13.83
CA ILE A 357 -0.88 -9.51 13.08
C ILE A 357 0.40 -10.17 13.59
N ASP A 358 1.14 -10.79 12.68
CA ASP A 358 2.41 -11.43 13.03
C ASP A 358 3.51 -10.39 13.32
N PRO A 359 4.48 -10.72 14.18
CA PRO A 359 5.61 -9.85 14.43
C PRO A 359 6.39 -9.56 13.14
N ILE A 360 6.87 -8.33 13.01
CA ILE A 360 7.71 -7.96 11.86
C ILE A 360 9.02 -8.74 11.94
N PRO A 361 9.44 -9.40 10.85
CA PRO A 361 10.69 -10.15 10.82
C PRO A 361 11.91 -9.22 10.99
N ASP A 362 12.92 -9.71 11.68
CA ASP A 362 14.18 -8.99 11.83
C ASP A 362 15.08 -9.17 10.60
N PHE A 363 15.68 -8.07 10.19
CA PHE A 363 16.70 -8.08 9.14
C PHE A 363 18.11 -8.23 9.75
N PRO A 364 19.05 -8.83 8.99
CA PRO A 364 20.44 -8.95 9.45
C PRO A 364 21.05 -7.57 9.76
N ARG A 365 21.72 -7.45 10.91
CA ARG A 365 22.38 -6.18 11.34
C ARG A 365 23.54 -5.77 10.42
N ASP A 366 24.06 -6.69 9.67
CA ASP A 366 25.14 -6.54 8.68
C ASP A 366 24.62 -6.56 7.24
N PHE A 367 23.36 -6.20 7.02
CA PHE A 367 22.66 -6.25 5.75
C PHE A 367 23.45 -5.61 4.58
N LEU A 368 24.17 -4.53 4.84
CA LEU A 368 24.97 -3.84 3.82
C LEU A 368 26.31 -4.54 3.52
N ASN A 369 26.75 -5.47 4.38
CA ASN A 369 28.02 -6.16 4.17
C ASN A 369 27.94 -7.05 2.92
N GLY A 370 28.88 -6.87 2.00
CA GLY A 370 28.96 -7.63 0.76
C GLY A 370 28.01 -7.17 -0.34
N ARG A 371 27.17 -6.15 -0.12
CA ARG A 371 26.36 -5.53 -1.18
C ARG A 371 27.18 -4.50 -1.97
N ASN A 372 26.86 -4.37 -3.28
CA ASN A 372 27.49 -3.41 -4.16
C ASN A 372 26.43 -2.44 -4.70
N GLN A 373 26.56 -1.17 -4.32
CA GLN A 373 25.62 -0.12 -4.73
C GLN A 373 25.45 -0.01 -6.26
N GLU A 374 26.53 -0.22 -7.04
CA GLU A 374 26.43 -0.13 -8.50
C GLU A 374 25.63 -1.30 -9.09
N THR A 375 25.80 -2.52 -8.55
CA THR A 375 25.02 -3.67 -8.96
C THR A 375 23.53 -3.48 -8.62
N ASP A 376 23.25 -3.00 -7.41
CA ASP A 376 21.88 -2.73 -6.96
C ASP A 376 21.24 -1.60 -7.78
N TYR A 377 22.02 -0.53 -8.11
CA TYR A 377 21.55 0.54 -8.99
C TYR A 377 21.16 0.02 -10.38
N GLN A 378 21.95 -0.86 -10.99
CA GLN A 378 21.61 -1.45 -12.28
C GLN A 378 20.35 -2.32 -12.19
N ALA A 379 20.16 -3.03 -11.07
CA ALA A 379 18.94 -3.80 -10.82
C ALA A 379 17.70 -2.91 -10.73
N VAL A 380 17.80 -1.77 -10.02
CA VAL A 380 16.72 -0.78 -9.91
C VAL A 380 16.39 -0.17 -11.27
N LEU A 381 17.40 0.25 -12.05
CA LEU A 381 17.20 0.78 -13.40
C LEU A 381 16.43 -0.20 -14.30
N ALA A 382 16.79 -1.48 -14.23
CA ALA A 382 16.16 -2.51 -15.06
C ALA A 382 14.66 -2.73 -14.70
N ARG A 383 14.29 -2.50 -13.44
CA ARG A 383 12.95 -2.77 -12.91
C ARG A 383 12.07 -1.51 -12.78
N ASN A 384 12.66 -0.33 -12.79
CA ASN A 384 11.91 0.92 -12.62
C ASN A 384 10.97 1.17 -13.81
N GLY A 385 9.67 1.24 -13.53
CA GLY A 385 8.61 1.35 -14.55
C GLY A 385 8.73 2.63 -15.38
N GLU A 386 8.93 3.78 -14.75
CA GLU A 386 9.05 5.09 -15.43
C GLU A 386 10.28 5.15 -16.33
N TYR A 387 11.41 4.65 -15.85
CA TYR A 387 12.61 4.56 -16.67
C TYR A 387 12.40 3.61 -17.86
N GLY A 388 11.70 2.50 -17.65
CA GLY A 388 11.29 1.56 -18.70
C GLY A 388 10.35 2.19 -19.74
N GLU A 389 9.45 3.10 -19.33
CA GLU A 389 8.58 3.85 -20.24
C GLU A 389 9.37 4.82 -21.11
N ILE A 390 10.30 5.58 -20.51
CA ILE A 390 11.21 6.45 -21.28
C ILE A 390 11.98 5.65 -22.33
N LEU A 391 12.43 4.44 -22.01
CA LEU A 391 13.13 3.59 -22.96
C LEU A 391 12.25 3.14 -24.15
N ARG A 392 10.95 2.89 -23.92
CA ARG A 392 10.00 2.42 -24.94
C ARG A 392 9.44 3.51 -25.82
N GLU A 393 9.57 4.79 -25.45
CA GLU A 393 9.11 5.90 -26.27
C GLU A 393 9.79 5.89 -27.64
N LYS A 394 8.98 6.07 -28.71
CA LYS A 394 9.47 6.17 -30.07
C LYS A 394 9.68 7.62 -30.43
N GLU A 395 10.88 7.96 -30.84
CA GLU A 395 11.22 9.30 -31.28
C GLU A 395 10.79 9.53 -32.74
N LYS A 396 10.16 10.69 -32.97
CA LYS A 396 9.68 11.08 -34.30
C LYS A 396 10.66 12.04 -35.04
N ASN A 397 11.57 12.68 -34.31
CA ASN A 397 12.51 13.67 -34.84
C ASN A 397 13.77 13.79 -33.94
N ILE A 398 14.77 14.58 -34.39
CA ILE A 398 16.04 14.78 -33.67
C ILE A 398 15.82 15.49 -32.32
N THR A 399 14.88 16.45 -32.25
CA THR A 399 14.52 17.15 -31.00
C THR A 399 13.98 16.16 -29.97
N GLY A 400 13.06 15.29 -30.37
CA GLY A 400 12.50 14.25 -29.50
C GLY A 400 13.58 13.26 -29.00
N TRP A 401 14.57 12.96 -29.83
CA TRP A 401 15.72 12.14 -29.42
C TRP A 401 16.56 12.82 -28.33
N THR A 402 16.84 14.12 -28.48
CA THR A 402 17.62 14.89 -27.50
C THR A 402 16.88 14.99 -26.17
N GLU A 403 15.58 15.31 -26.20
CA GLU A 403 14.72 15.37 -25.02
C GLU A 403 14.62 14.02 -24.30
N LYS A 404 14.49 12.93 -25.03
CA LYS A 404 14.47 11.59 -24.45
C LYS A 404 15.80 11.25 -23.79
N LYS A 405 16.93 11.56 -24.46
CA LYS A 405 18.26 11.33 -23.91
C LYS A 405 18.45 12.11 -22.60
N GLN A 406 17.99 13.35 -22.53
CA GLN A 406 18.05 14.19 -21.34
C GLN A 406 17.17 13.58 -20.23
N ARG A 407 15.89 13.30 -20.49
CA ARG A 407 14.97 12.68 -19.49
C ARG A 407 15.48 11.35 -18.97
N LYS A 408 16.09 10.53 -19.85
CA LYS A 408 16.73 9.28 -19.47
C LYS A 408 17.89 9.53 -18.48
N ALA A 409 18.74 10.51 -18.75
CA ALA A 409 19.87 10.84 -17.88
C ALA A 409 19.39 11.40 -16.54
N GLU A 410 18.43 12.33 -16.55
CA GLU A 410 17.84 12.91 -15.35
C GLU A 410 17.17 11.85 -14.48
N LYS A 411 16.39 10.93 -15.08
CA LYS A 411 15.76 9.85 -14.32
C LYS A 411 16.76 8.86 -13.76
N ALA A 412 17.80 8.52 -14.52
CA ALA A 412 18.87 7.65 -14.05
C ALA A 412 19.62 8.26 -12.86
N GLU A 413 19.91 9.56 -12.90
CA GLU A 413 20.55 10.28 -11.80
C GLU A 413 19.63 10.40 -10.58
N SER A 414 18.34 10.67 -10.78
CA SER A 414 17.35 10.68 -9.72
C SER A 414 17.29 9.31 -9.02
N ILE A 415 17.24 8.21 -9.77
CA ILE A 415 17.26 6.85 -9.22
C ILE A 415 18.54 6.60 -8.41
N ARG A 416 19.70 7.01 -8.93
CA ARG A 416 21.00 6.87 -8.24
C ARG A 416 21.01 7.64 -6.91
N SER A 417 20.53 8.87 -6.94
CA SER A 417 20.44 9.71 -5.74
C SER A 417 19.50 9.14 -4.69
N SER A 418 18.33 8.67 -5.11
CA SER A 418 17.35 8.04 -4.20
C SER A 418 17.88 6.75 -3.59
N LEU A 419 18.51 5.88 -4.39
CA LEU A 419 19.09 4.63 -3.87
C LEU A 419 20.25 4.92 -2.88
N LYS A 420 21.08 5.93 -3.17
CA LYS A 420 22.13 6.37 -2.26
C LYS A 420 21.54 6.89 -0.94
N ALA A 421 20.47 7.67 -0.99
CA ALA A 421 19.79 8.16 0.20
C ALA A 421 19.22 7.01 1.05
N LEU A 422 18.64 5.99 0.43
CA LEU A 422 18.18 4.80 1.13
C LEU A 422 19.34 4.04 1.78
N TRP A 423 20.47 3.89 1.11
CA TRP A 423 21.67 3.29 1.68
C TRP A 423 22.18 4.04 2.91
N GLU A 424 22.37 5.35 2.79
CA GLU A 424 22.80 6.23 3.88
C GLU A 424 21.78 6.21 5.04
N ASN A 425 20.49 6.02 4.74
CA ASN A 425 19.48 5.87 5.78
C ASN A 425 19.67 4.58 6.59
N ILE A 426 19.97 3.44 5.93
CA ILE A 426 20.28 2.19 6.63
C ILE A 426 21.51 2.36 7.52
N GLU A 427 22.58 2.99 7.04
CA GLU A 427 23.78 3.26 7.84
C GLU A 427 23.44 4.07 9.10
N ARG A 428 22.67 5.16 8.95
CA ARG A 428 22.24 5.99 10.09
C ARG A 428 21.38 5.20 11.08
N LYS A 429 20.41 4.41 10.60
CA LYS A 429 19.55 3.62 11.46
C LYS A 429 20.31 2.47 12.15
N SER A 430 21.30 1.89 11.49
CA SER A 430 22.21 0.91 12.12
C SER A 430 23.02 1.52 13.27
N LEU A 431 23.52 2.75 13.11
CA LEU A 431 24.21 3.47 14.19
C LEU A 431 23.24 3.82 15.33
N SER A 432 22.04 4.31 15.01
CA SER A 432 21.01 4.61 15.99
C SER A 432 20.63 3.36 16.81
N LEU A 433 20.46 2.22 16.13
CA LEU A 433 20.17 0.93 16.79
C LEU A 433 21.28 0.53 17.76
N LYS A 434 22.56 0.62 17.36
CA LYS A 434 23.69 0.31 18.24
C LYS A 434 23.77 1.24 19.46
N GLN A 435 23.48 2.53 19.25
CA GLN A 435 23.42 3.51 20.34
C GLN A 435 22.28 3.20 21.31
N ALA A 436 21.08 2.93 20.80
CA ALA A 436 19.91 2.59 21.61
C ALA A 436 20.13 1.30 22.39
N GLU A 437 20.74 0.27 21.79
CA GLU A 437 21.12 -0.99 22.45
C GLU A 437 22.09 -0.76 23.62
N SER A 438 23.12 0.05 23.40
CA SER A 438 24.09 0.41 24.45
C SER A 438 23.41 1.18 25.59
N THR A 439 22.50 2.10 25.26
CA THR A 439 21.75 2.90 26.23
C THR A 439 20.82 2.02 27.05
N ALA A 440 20.07 1.12 26.40
CA ALA A 440 19.18 0.16 27.09
C ALA A 440 19.95 -0.78 28.01
N THR A 441 21.10 -1.28 27.56
CA THR A 441 21.99 -2.12 28.39
C THR A 441 22.47 -1.39 29.66
N LEU A 442 22.94 -0.13 29.48
CA LEU A 442 23.37 0.70 30.60
C LEU A 442 22.23 1.02 31.55
N ALA A 443 21.04 1.34 31.04
CA ALA A 443 19.86 1.64 31.85
C ALA A 443 19.41 0.42 32.65
N ASN A 444 19.46 -0.79 32.09
CA ASN A 444 19.16 -2.03 32.78
C ASN A 444 20.17 -2.32 33.91
N LEU A 445 21.46 -2.12 33.66
CA LEU A 445 22.50 -2.25 34.71
C LEU A 445 22.27 -1.24 35.86
N LYS A 446 21.89 0.01 35.54
CA LYS A 446 21.55 1.02 36.56
C LYS A 446 20.30 0.62 37.35
N LYS A 447 19.25 0.10 36.70
CA LYS A 447 18.06 -0.45 37.37
C LYS A 447 18.40 -1.56 38.36
N GLU A 448 19.20 -2.54 37.93
CA GLU A 448 19.62 -3.63 38.81
C GLU A 448 20.47 -3.15 40.02
N ARG A 449 21.35 -2.18 39.75
CA ARG A 449 22.13 -1.56 40.83
C ARG A 449 21.22 -0.80 41.79
N ALA A 450 20.27 -0.02 41.29
CA ALA A 450 19.32 0.72 42.10
C ALA A 450 18.46 -0.19 42.97
N ALA A 451 17.96 -1.30 42.43
CA ALA A 451 17.21 -2.30 43.21
C ALA A 451 18.05 -2.90 44.39
N ARG A 452 19.35 -3.17 44.14
CA ARG A 452 20.26 -3.66 45.24
C ARG A 452 20.50 -2.56 46.27
N MET A 453 20.69 -1.31 45.88
CA MET A 453 20.92 -0.19 46.77
C MET A 453 19.65 0.17 47.59
N GLU A 454 18.46 0.10 46.99
CA GLU A 454 17.18 0.26 47.69
C GLU A 454 17.02 -0.82 48.77
N ALA A 455 17.31 -2.10 48.44
CA ALA A 455 17.21 -3.21 49.38
C ALA A 455 18.16 -3.04 50.58
N GLN A 456 19.28 -2.33 50.37
CA GLN A 456 20.27 -2.03 51.45
C GLN A 456 19.95 -0.71 52.19
N GLY A 457 18.88 0.01 51.75
CA GLY A 457 18.52 1.31 52.34
C GLY A 457 19.47 2.45 51.96
N LEU A 458 20.29 2.29 50.90
CA LEU A 458 21.28 3.27 50.48
C LEU A 458 20.71 4.35 49.55
N ILE A 459 19.60 4.08 48.89
CA ILE A 459 18.85 5.05 48.08
C ILE A 459 17.37 5.02 48.42
N GLY A 460 16.68 6.11 48.13
CA GLY A 460 15.24 6.19 48.31
C GLY A 460 14.47 5.40 47.27
N ARG A 461 13.24 5.05 47.59
CA ARG A 461 12.29 4.40 46.66
C ARG A 461 12.10 5.16 45.38
N VAL A 462 11.92 6.51 45.46
CA VAL A 462 11.66 7.36 44.30
C VAL A 462 12.81 7.29 43.27
N ASP A 463 14.05 7.25 43.79
CA ASP A 463 15.24 7.12 42.95
C ASP A 463 15.30 5.75 42.27
N ALA A 464 14.97 4.66 42.99
CA ALA A 464 14.91 3.33 42.40
C ALA A 464 13.81 3.17 41.33
N GLU A 465 12.63 3.70 41.61
CA GLU A 465 11.50 3.74 40.66
C GLU A 465 11.82 4.61 39.41
N GLY A 466 12.55 5.72 39.62
CA GLY A 466 13.06 6.54 38.50
C GLY A 466 13.99 5.73 37.58
N MET A 467 14.95 4.98 38.15
CA MET A 467 15.84 4.11 37.34
C MET A 467 15.10 2.98 36.64
N GLU A 468 14.02 2.44 37.22
CA GLU A 468 13.16 1.45 36.55
C GLU A 468 12.40 2.06 35.37
N LEU A 469 11.86 3.29 35.49
CA LEU A 469 11.22 4.03 34.39
C LEU A 469 12.22 4.38 33.28
N ASP A 470 13.43 4.82 33.63
CA ASP A 470 14.48 5.11 32.65
C ASP A 470 14.86 3.85 31.85
N ALA A 471 14.94 2.70 32.54
CA ALA A 471 15.21 1.45 31.85
C ALA A 471 14.09 1.03 30.90
N LEU A 472 12.83 1.18 31.31
CA LEU A 472 11.68 0.92 30.43
C LEU A 472 11.65 1.84 29.22
N SER A 473 11.93 3.13 29.42
CA SER A 473 12.01 4.11 28.32
C SER A 473 13.15 3.77 27.34
N SER A 474 14.30 3.39 27.87
CA SER A 474 15.46 3.01 27.03
C SER A 474 15.23 1.70 26.27
N GLU A 475 14.53 0.74 26.86
CA GLU A 475 14.11 -0.51 26.20
C GLU A 475 13.14 -0.20 25.03
N ASN A 476 12.15 0.69 25.25
CA ASN A 476 11.26 1.12 24.19
C ASN A 476 12.01 1.79 23.05
N SER A 477 12.93 2.71 23.37
CA SER A 477 13.74 3.39 22.36
C SER A 477 14.64 2.42 21.56
N TYR A 478 15.08 1.32 22.18
CA TYR A 478 15.79 0.26 21.47
C TYR A 478 14.86 -0.49 20.50
N GLU A 479 13.66 -0.86 20.93
CA GLU A 479 12.68 -1.52 20.05
C GLU A 479 12.21 -0.62 18.90
N GLU A 480 12.02 0.67 19.16
CA GLU A 480 11.73 1.67 18.10
C GLU A 480 12.88 1.74 17.09
N ALA A 481 14.13 1.86 17.56
CA ALA A 481 15.29 1.89 16.67
C ALA A 481 15.46 0.59 15.87
N ARG A 482 15.10 -0.56 16.43
CA ARG A 482 15.08 -1.86 15.74
C ARG A 482 14.07 -1.88 14.59
N LEU A 483 12.85 -1.44 14.86
CA LEU A 483 11.79 -1.38 13.85
C LEU A 483 12.14 -0.36 12.75
N GLU A 484 12.69 0.79 13.10
CA GLU A 484 13.15 1.79 12.14
C GLU A 484 14.29 1.27 11.23
N TYR A 485 15.21 0.50 11.80
CA TYR A 485 16.26 -0.17 11.02
C TYR A 485 15.65 -1.20 10.06
N ASN A 486 14.76 -2.05 10.55
CA ASN A 486 14.07 -3.05 9.74
C ASN A 486 13.29 -2.39 8.59
N GLN A 487 12.59 -1.29 8.86
CA GLN A 487 11.87 -0.53 7.84
C GLN A 487 12.82 0.07 6.78
N ALA A 488 13.97 0.62 7.20
CA ALA A 488 14.95 1.16 6.26
C ALA A 488 15.52 0.08 5.34
N VAL A 489 15.84 -1.09 5.88
CA VAL A 489 16.30 -2.25 5.10
C VAL A 489 15.23 -2.73 4.13
N PHE A 490 14.00 -2.88 4.59
CA PHE A 490 12.88 -3.28 3.77
C PHE A 490 12.65 -2.34 2.57
N ARG A 491 12.64 -1.03 2.79
CA ARG A 491 12.51 -0.03 1.70
C ARG A 491 13.62 -0.14 0.67
N TYR A 492 14.84 -0.39 1.11
CA TYR A 492 15.97 -0.62 0.20
C TYR A 492 15.79 -1.90 -0.61
N GLU A 493 15.37 -3.00 0.01
CA GLU A 493 15.08 -4.25 -0.70
C GLU A 493 13.96 -4.11 -1.72
N GLU A 494 12.89 -3.39 -1.39
CA GLU A 494 11.82 -3.08 -2.35
C GLU A 494 12.33 -2.25 -3.53
N ALA A 495 13.15 -1.26 -3.27
CA ALA A 495 13.78 -0.47 -4.32
C ALA A 495 14.58 -1.37 -5.28
N VAL A 496 15.41 -2.26 -4.75
CA VAL A 496 16.25 -3.15 -5.56
C VAL A 496 15.42 -4.24 -6.25
N ASN A 497 14.44 -4.84 -5.55
CA ASN A 497 13.69 -5.99 -6.05
C ASN A 497 12.50 -5.60 -6.95
N LYS A 498 11.85 -4.46 -6.70
CA LYS A 498 10.66 -4.02 -7.44
C LYS A 498 10.91 -2.76 -8.29
N GLY A 499 12.02 -2.04 -8.08
CA GLY A 499 12.29 -0.76 -8.73
C GLY A 499 11.44 0.40 -8.20
N ILE A 500 10.83 0.24 -7.02
CA ILE A 500 10.00 1.25 -6.34
C ILE A 500 10.90 2.07 -5.43
N LEU A 501 10.97 3.38 -5.66
CA LEU A 501 11.79 4.31 -4.89
C LEU A 501 10.85 5.28 -4.14
N SER A 502 10.24 4.83 -3.05
CA SER A 502 9.56 5.71 -2.10
C SER A 502 10.56 6.19 -1.05
N LEU A 503 10.70 7.50 -0.89
CA LEU A 503 11.58 8.11 0.12
C LEU A 503 10.81 8.58 1.35
N ASP A 504 9.46 8.49 1.33
CA ASP A 504 8.57 9.00 2.40
C ASP A 504 8.05 7.88 3.30
#